data_c669faabeab31b17b81f3d74609f49f6
#
_entry.id   c669faabeab31b17b81f3d74609f49f6
#
_cell.length_a   1.000
_cell.length_b   1.000
_cell.length_c   1.000
_cell.angle_alpha   90.00
_cell.angle_beta   90.00
_cell.angle_gamma   90.00
#
_symmetry.space_group_name_H-M   'P 1'
#
loop_
_entity.id
_entity.type
_entity.pdbx_description
1 polymer ?
#
loop_
_entity_poly.entity_id
_entity_poly.type
_entity_poly.pdbx_seq_one_letter_code
_entity_poly.pdbx_strand_id
1 'polypeptide(L)'
;MCPTMRVLQGALEPRQRSGLEAAYEHFRLERQGDLVSPATLENYDYLLQPFLSWLASQWPEVRRFDDLKVAVVRAYRAELTVSKRRDGRPLAPHTILDTHRVLLTFFRWARAEGYSVDPRIIELKRPRVPDKEPTVYHINQIQEILAACNPRLPQEELAVRILVGSGIRESELCGLASVGPDGLADLMLDSVERGRVELRIRWDAGAKGGKSRRVPITPKLAAAIKRYEGRHRPETSHLALLINELGRPYGRFGIDAMMDRLQRRCGFRIHAHGFRHTFATVATQLGWNFERLRAAMGHADYKVLQRYVRLATERDLGPRRQWTDLIVANPAIGSL
;
A
#
# COMPACT_ATOMS: atom_id res chain seq x y z
N MET A 1 32.22 -8.86 -18.97
CA MET A 1 31.52 -9.87 -18.14
C MET A 1 30.35 -9.15 -17.46
N CYS A 2 29.13 -9.64 -17.66
CA CYS A 2 27.90 -8.99 -17.13
C CYS A 2 27.97 -8.94 -15.58
N PRO A 3 27.60 -7.82 -14.93
CA PRO A 3 27.57 -7.71 -13.46
C PRO A 3 26.80 -8.85 -12.78
N THR A 4 25.74 -9.31 -13.40
CA THR A 4 24.92 -10.46 -12.94
C THR A 4 25.71 -11.76 -12.89
N MET A 5 26.64 -11.99 -13.83
CA MET A 5 27.49 -13.20 -13.83
C MET A 5 28.54 -13.19 -12.71
N ARG A 6 29.06 -12.04 -12.29
CA ARG A 6 29.98 -11.94 -11.13
C ARG A 6 29.27 -12.29 -9.83
N VAL A 7 28.02 -11.86 -9.66
CA VAL A 7 27.22 -12.18 -8.47
C VAL A 7 26.91 -13.68 -8.42
N LEU A 8 26.58 -14.30 -9.57
CA LEU A 8 26.35 -15.74 -9.68
C LEU A 8 27.62 -16.57 -9.41
N GLN A 9 28.80 -16.10 -9.84
CA GLN A 9 30.07 -16.78 -9.53
C GLN A 9 30.42 -16.72 -8.04
N GLY A 10 30.15 -15.60 -7.36
CA GLY A 10 30.31 -15.48 -5.92
C GLY A 10 29.33 -16.37 -5.13
N ALA A 11 28.15 -16.68 -5.69
CA ALA A 11 27.17 -17.59 -5.09
C ALA A 11 27.55 -19.08 -5.24
N LEU A 12 28.47 -19.42 -6.12
CA LEU A 12 28.99 -20.78 -6.33
C LEU A 12 30.20 -21.11 -5.45
N GLU A 13 30.81 -20.10 -4.79
CA GLU A 13 31.81 -20.34 -3.76
C GLU A 13 31.17 -20.90 -2.48
N PRO A 14 31.92 -21.66 -1.65
CA PRO A 14 31.35 -22.18 -0.41
C PRO A 14 30.69 -21.07 0.39
N ARG A 15 29.35 -21.11 0.49
CA ARG A 15 28.48 -20.10 1.12
C ARG A 15 28.91 -19.70 2.54
N GLN A 16 29.69 -20.56 3.21
CA GLN A 16 30.29 -20.31 4.50
C GLN A 16 31.39 -19.22 4.49
N ARG A 17 31.91 -18.83 3.32
CA ARG A 17 33.01 -17.82 3.18
C ARG A 17 32.56 -16.48 2.65
N SER A 18 31.31 -16.34 2.18
CA SER A 18 30.81 -15.06 1.69
C SER A 18 30.48 -14.09 2.85
N GLY A 19 30.82 -12.81 2.67
CA GLY A 19 30.50 -11.76 3.64
C GLY A 19 29.00 -11.47 3.67
N LEU A 20 28.55 -10.77 4.70
CA LEU A 20 27.15 -10.36 4.89
C LEU A 20 26.62 -9.49 3.73
N GLU A 21 27.46 -8.63 3.16
CA GLU A 21 27.10 -7.81 2.00
C GLU A 21 26.88 -8.67 0.75
N ALA A 22 27.77 -9.62 0.48
CA ALA A 22 27.60 -10.54 -0.65
C ALA A 22 26.35 -11.42 -0.50
N ALA A 23 26.05 -11.85 0.73
CA ALA A 23 24.82 -12.56 1.02
C ALA A 23 23.57 -11.71 0.81
N TYR A 24 23.64 -10.41 1.15
CA TYR A 24 22.55 -9.48 0.89
C TYR A 24 22.29 -9.30 -0.62
N GLU A 25 23.35 -9.14 -1.42
CA GLU A 25 23.20 -9.06 -2.88
C GLU A 25 22.61 -10.36 -3.46
N HIS A 26 23.03 -11.52 -2.94
CA HIS A 26 22.45 -12.81 -3.33
C HIS A 26 20.95 -12.90 -2.95
N PHE A 27 20.58 -12.50 -1.73
CA PHE A 27 19.18 -12.43 -1.30
C PHE A 27 18.35 -11.55 -2.22
N ARG A 28 18.87 -10.36 -2.55
CA ARG A 28 18.19 -9.40 -3.41
C ARG A 28 17.96 -9.95 -4.81
N LEU A 29 18.99 -10.59 -5.38
CA LEU A 29 18.92 -11.19 -6.71
C LEU A 29 17.90 -12.34 -6.76
N GLU A 30 17.88 -13.20 -5.74
CA GLU A 30 16.93 -14.30 -5.65
C GLU A 30 15.50 -13.79 -5.51
N ARG A 31 15.26 -12.80 -4.63
CA ARG A 31 13.92 -12.17 -4.51
C ARG A 31 13.47 -11.53 -5.83
N GLN A 32 14.39 -10.99 -6.61
CA GLN A 32 14.08 -10.50 -7.97
C GLN A 32 13.70 -11.64 -8.90
N GLY A 33 14.40 -12.77 -8.85
CA GLY A 33 14.07 -13.99 -9.57
C GLY A 33 12.71 -14.58 -9.19
N ASP A 34 12.30 -14.47 -7.94
CA ASP A 34 10.98 -14.85 -7.43
C ASP A 34 9.85 -13.89 -7.86
N LEU A 35 10.12 -12.94 -8.74
CA LEU A 35 9.17 -11.93 -9.21
C LEU A 35 8.53 -11.10 -8.08
N VAL A 36 9.28 -10.90 -7.00
CA VAL A 36 8.85 -9.99 -5.94
C VAL A 36 8.75 -8.57 -6.49
N SER A 37 7.69 -7.85 -6.11
CA SER A 37 7.43 -6.52 -6.67
C SER A 37 8.59 -5.55 -6.42
N PRO A 38 8.89 -4.61 -7.36
CA PRO A 38 9.93 -3.60 -7.18
C PRO A 38 9.81 -2.85 -5.84
N ALA A 39 8.61 -2.46 -5.45
CA ALA A 39 8.36 -1.79 -4.17
C ALA A 39 8.72 -2.66 -2.94
N THR A 40 8.63 -3.99 -3.05
CA THR A 40 9.06 -4.89 -1.96
C THR A 40 10.59 -4.98 -1.92
N LEU A 41 11.26 -5.00 -3.08
CA LEU A 41 12.72 -4.96 -3.14
C LEU A 41 13.26 -3.64 -2.57
N GLU A 42 12.69 -2.50 -2.97
CA GLU A 42 13.01 -1.19 -2.40
C GLU A 42 12.81 -1.16 -0.88
N ASN A 43 11.76 -1.79 -0.38
CA ASN A 43 11.52 -1.88 1.08
C ASN A 43 12.57 -2.76 1.78
N TYR A 44 13.03 -3.84 1.15
CA TYR A 44 14.16 -4.62 1.68
C TYR A 44 15.43 -3.78 1.72
N ASP A 45 15.74 -3.06 0.62
CA ASP A 45 16.90 -2.17 0.56
C ASP A 45 16.81 -1.09 1.66
N TYR A 46 15.66 -0.43 1.78
CA TYR A 46 15.43 0.62 2.78
C TYR A 46 15.62 0.16 4.23
N LEU A 47 15.31 -1.10 4.56
CA LEU A 47 15.34 -1.61 5.93
C LEU A 47 16.61 -2.45 6.24
N LEU A 48 17.25 -3.08 5.24
CA LEU A 48 18.45 -3.90 5.46
C LEU A 48 19.75 -3.11 5.29
N GLN A 49 19.84 -2.19 4.33
CA GLN A 49 21.06 -1.39 4.14
C GLN A 49 21.48 -0.59 5.37
N PRO A 50 20.56 0.06 6.13
CA PRO A 50 20.93 0.71 7.38
C PRO A 50 21.53 -0.24 8.42
N PHE A 51 21.05 -1.49 8.48
CA PHE A 51 21.62 -2.51 9.36
C PHE A 51 23.05 -2.87 8.96
N LEU A 52 23.29 -3.12 7.68
CA LEU A 52 24.62 -3.44 7.16
C LEU A 52 25.60 -2.28 7.37
N SER A 53 25.16 -1.05 7.09
CA SER A 53 25.98 0.16 7.30
C SER A 53 26.29 0.38 8.79
N TRP A 54 25.33 0.16 9.67
CA TRP A 54 25.52 0.22 11.13
C TRP A 54 26.50 -0.86 11.60
N LEU A 55 26.39 -2.07 11.07
CA LEU A 55 27.30 -3.17 11.37
C LEU A 55 28.74 -2.83 10.95
N ALA A 56 28.94 -2.36 9.73
CA ALA A 56 30.25 -1.96 9.22
C ALA A 56 30.89 -0.84 10.06
N SER A 57 30.07 0.07 10.62
CA SER A 57 30.52 1.18 11.45
C SER A 57 30.79 0.81 12.90
N GLN A 58 29.91 0.05 13.54
CA GLN A 58 29.96 -0.22 14.99
C GLN A 58 30.60 -1.57 15.34
N TRP A 59 30.62 -2.51 14.39
CA TRP A 59 31.12 -3.87 14.55
C TRP A 59 31.91 -4.30 13.32
N PRO A 60 33.01 -3.62 12.94
CA PRO A 60 33.78 -3.86 11.71
C PRO A 60 34.38 -5.27 11.61
N GLU A 61 34.54 -5.95 12.76
CA GLU A 61 34.97 -7.34 12.82
C GLU A 61 33.89 -8.34 12.41
N VAL A 62 32.60 -7.96 12.46
CA VAL A 62 31.46 -8.80 12.08
C VAL A 62 31.23 -8.69 10.58
N ARG A 63 31.96 -9.50 9.82
CA ARG A 63 31.88 -9.51 8.35
C ARG A 63 31.11 -10.71 7.79
N ARG A 64 30.95 -11.76 8.58
CA ARG A 64 30.36 -13.03 8.18
C ARG A 64 29.25 -13.44 9.13
N PHE A 65 28.40 -14.37 8.72
CA PHE A 65 27.34 -14.90 9.58
C PHE A 65 27.88 -15.59 10.83
N ASP A 66 29.05 -16.26 10.74
CA ASP A 66 29.70 -16.90 11.87
C ASP A 66 30.07 -15.91 12.98
N ASP A 67 30.42 -14.67 12.61
CA ASP A 67 30.79 -13.60 13.53
C ASP A 67 29.55 -12.94 14.15
N LEU A 68 28.41 -13.00 13.45
CA LEU A 68 27.18 -12.33 13.84
C LEU A 68 26.44 -13.08 14.94
N LYS A 69 26.55 -12.63 16.17
CA LYS A 69 25.84 -13.20 17.32
C LYS A 69 24.53 -12.46 17.60
N VAL A 70 23.59 -13.15 18.24
CA VAL A 70 22.29 -12.57 18.61
C VAL A 70 22.42 -11.26 19.43
N ALA A 71 23.49 -11.11 20.20
CA ALA A 71 23.76 -9.90 20.98
C ALA A 71 23.90 -8.67 20.08
N VAL A 72 24.57 -8.80 18.93
CA VAL A 72 24.76 -7.70 17.95
C VAL A 72 23.40 -7.27 17.35
N VAL A 73 22.56 -8.24 16.97
CA VAL A 73 21.21 -7.93 16.45
C VAL A 73 20.33 -7.26 17.51
N ARG A 74 20.47 -7.67 18.78
CA ARG A 74 19.79 -6.99 19.91
C ARG A 74 20.29 -5.57 20.11
N ALA A 75 21.60 -5.32 19.98
CA ALA A 75 22.18 -3.98 20.06
C ALA A 75 21.64 -3.08 18.95
N TYR A 76 21.58 -3.56 17.71
CA TYR A 76 20.94 -2.81 16.61
C TYR A 76 19.48 -2.48 16.90
N ARG A 77 18.71 -3.43 17.43
CA ARG A 77 17.31 -3.16 17.80
C ARG A 77 17.18 -2.11 18.90
N ALA A 78 18.10 -2.09 19.88
CA ALA A 78 18.15 -1.05 20.90
C ALA A 78 18.49 0.31 20.27
N GLU A 79 19.46 0.35 19.35
CA GLU A 79 19.81 1.53 18.59
C GLU A 79 18.60 2.13 17.85
N LEU A 80 17.79 1.31 17.20
CA LEU A 80 16.57 1.76 16.51
C LEU A 80 15.58 2.48 17.44
N THR A 81 15.57 2.16 18.75
CA THR A 81 14.65 2.81 19.70
C THR A 81 15.05 4.23 20.07
N VAL A 82 16.33 4.56 19.95
CA VAL A 82 16.89 5.89 20.22
C VAL A 82 17.21 6.67 18.95
N SER A 83 17.23 6.00 17.80
CA SER A 83 17.50 6.60 16.49
C SER A 83 16.43 7.59 16.09
N LYS A 84 16.87 8.66 15.43
CA LYS A 84 16.01 9.73 14.92
C LYS A 84 15.96 9.71 13.41
N ARG A 85 14.83 10.12 12.86
CA ARG A 85 14.63 10.41 11.46
C ARG A 85 15.40 11.69 11.06
N ARG A 86 15.52 11.95 9.75
CA ARG A 86 16.14 13.19 9.23
C ARG A 86 15.46 14.48 9.76
N ASP A 87 14.16 14.40 10.12
CA ASP A 87 13.38 15.50 10.69
C ASP A 87 13.55 15.62 12.23
N GLY A 88 14.48 14.89 12.84
CA GLY A 88 14.77 14.89 14.28
C GLY A 88 13.77 14.11 15.14
N ARG A 89 12.68 13.59 14.58
CA ARG A 89 11.68 12.79 15.31
C ARG A 89 12.16 11.36 15.53
N PRO A 90 11.76 10.69 16.61
CA PRO A 90 12.08 9.27 16.80
C PRO A 90 11.48 8.40 15.69
N LEU A 91 12.07 7.23 15.45
CA LEU A 91 11.50 6.24 14.55
C LEU A 91 10.12 5.80 15.06
N ALA A 92 9.18 5.64 14.13
CA ALA A 92 7.87 5.13 14.49
C ALA A 92 7.98 3.67 14.96
N PRO A 93 7.23 3.24 16.00
CA PRO A 93 7.27 1.86 16.49
C PRO A 93 7.01 0.82 15.39
N HIS A 94 6.15 1.12 14.42
CA HIS A 94 5.90 0.25 13.27
C HIS A 94 7.11 0.13 12.34
N THR A 95 7.92 1.18 12.17
CA THR A 95 9.17 1.11 11.40
C THR A 95 10.14 0.13 12.06
N ILE A 96 10.28 0.19 13.39
CA ILE A 96 11.11 -0.76 14.16
C ILE A 96 10.60 -2.20 13.98
N LEU A 97 9.28 -2.38 14.01
CA LEU A 97 8.66 -3.68 13.78
C LEU A 97 8.90 -4.20 12.37
N ASP A 98 8.79 -3.34 11.35
CA ASP A 98 8.99 -3.74 9.95
C ASP A 98 10.48 -4.04 9.69
N THR A 99 11.40 -3.27 10.27
CA THR A 99 12.85 -3.59 10.26
C THR A 99 13.10 -4.98 10.88
N HIS A 100 12.50 -5.25 12.04
CA HIS A 100 12.64 -6.57 12.67
C HIS A 100 12.11 -7.70 11.77
N ARG A 101 10.96 -7.52 11.12
CA ARG A 101 10.38 -8.52 10.21
C ARG A 101 11.28 -8.78 9.01
N VAL A 102 11.81 -7.73 8.41
CA VAL A 102 12.67 -7.84 7.24
C VAL A 102 14.02 -8.47 7.60
N LEU A 103 14.62 -8.10 8.73
CA LEU A 103 15.81 -8.76 9.25
C LEU A 103 15.59 -10.27 9.45
N LEU A 104 14.49 -10.67 10.10
CA LEU A 104 14.18 -12.09 10.26
C LEU A 104 13.92 -12.80 8.94
N THR A 105 13.34 -12.12 7.94
CA THR A 105 13.16 -12.68 6.59
C THR A 105 14.51 -12.96 5.95
N PHE A 106 15.45 -12.01 6.03
CA PHE A 106 16.81 -12.18 5.52
C PHE A 106 17.57 -13.31 6.24
N PHE A 107 17.55 -13.34 7.56
CA PHE A 107 18.26 -14.38 8.32
C PHE A 107 17.66 -15.78 8.13
N ARG A 108 16.34 -15.91 8.00
CA ARG A 108 15.71 -17.19 7.70
C ARG A 108 16.07 -17.70 6.31
N TRP A 109 16.07 -16.80 5.33
CA TRP A 109 16.55 -17.09 4.00
C TRP A 109 18.02 -17.52 4.03
N ALA A 110 18.88 -16.74 4.66
CA ALA A 110 20.31 -17.07 4.76
C ALA A 110 20.53 -18.46 5.38
N ARG A 111 19.79 -18.80 6.43
CA ARG A 111 19.86 -20.15 7.04
C ARG A 111 19.39 -21.24 6.08
N ALA A 112 18.31 -21.01 5.34
CA ALA A 112 17.79 -21.96 4.34
C ALA A 112 18.80 -22.19 3.21
N GLU A 113 19.55 -21.12 2.85
CA GLU A 113 20.63 -21.16 1.87
C GLU A 113 21.96 -21.75 2.41
N GLY A 114 21.99 -22.21 3.67
CA GLY A 114 23.15 -22.88 4.26
C GLY A 114 24.19 -21.94 4.87
N TYR A 115 23.88 -20.64 5.04
CA TYR A 115 24.73 -19.74 5.82
C TYR A 115 24.66 -20.08 7.32
N SER A 116 25.79 -19.92 8.03
CA SER A 116 25.91 -20.22 9.45
C SER A 116 25.31 -19.12 10.33
N VAL A 117 23.97 -19.05 10.35
CA VAL A 117 23.23 -18.06 11.16
C VAL A 117 23.04 -18.54 12.58
N ASP A 118 23.38 -17.72 13.59
CA ASP A 118 23.06 -18.01 15.01
C ASP A 118 21.55 -18.27 15.16
N PRO A 119 21.12 -19.49 15.55
CA PRO A 119 19.70 -19.86 15.63
C PRO A 119 18.86 -18.91 16.49
N ARG A 120 19.46 -18.34 17.55
CA ARG A 120 18.81 -17.42 18.47
C ARG A 120 18.38 -16.10 17.80
N ILE A 121 18.98 -15.72 16.66
CA ILE A 121 18.56 -14.56 15.89
C ILE A 121 17.16 -14.77 15.31
N ILE A 122 16.91 -15.96 14.76
CA ILE A 122 15.62 -16.30 14.12
C ILE A 122 14.49 -16.41 15.16
N GLU A 123 14.84 -16.76 16.40
CA GLU A 123 13.93 -16.91 17.53
C GLU A 123 13.65 -15.58 18.26
N LEU A 124 14.25 -14.47 17.83
CA LEU A 124 14.02 -13.17 18.45
C LEU A 124 12.55 -12.83 18.44
N LYS A 125 12.01 -12.60 19.64
CA LYS A 125 10.61 -12.20 19.81
C LYS A 125 10.32 -10.87 19.11
N ARG A 126 9.16 -10.81 18.48
CA ARG A 126 8.64 -9.62 17.83
C ARG A 126 8.52 -8.47 18.85
N PRO A 127 8.94 -7.23 18.51
CA PRO A 127 8.66 -6.05 19.32
C PRO A 127 7.14 -5.89 19.55
N ARG A 128 6.76 -5.56 20.77
CA ARG A 128 5.36 -5.18 21.05
C ARG A 128 5.16 -3.76 20.59
N VAL A 129 4.24 -3.58 19.66
CA VAL A 129 3.85 -2.26 19.14
C VAL A 129 2.38 -2.08 19.42
N PRO A 130 1.96 -0.93 19.97
CA PRO A 130 0.55 -0.63 20.16
C PRO A 130 -0.23 -0.78 18.86
N ASP A 131 -1.41 -1.40 18.92
CA ASP A 131 -2.32 -1.44 17.77
C ASP A 131 -2.75 0.00 17.46
N LYS A 132 -2.46 0.43 16.24
CA LYS A 132 -2.90 1.73 15.77
C LYS A 132 -4.28 1.58 15.16
N GLU A 133 -5.25 2.30 15.71
CA GLU A 133 -6.55 2.37 15.08
C GLU A 133 -6.44 2.96 13.67
N PRO A 134 -7.11 2.36 12.68
CA PRO A 134 -7.14 2.91 11.36
C PRO A 134 -7.86 4.26 11.34
N THR A 135 -7.36 5.18 10.55
CA THR A 135 -8.04 6.45 10.28
C THR A 135 -9.30 6.16 9.48
N VAL A 136 -10.44 6.55 10.01
CA VAL A 136 -11.75 6.52 9.35
C VAL A 136 -12.34 7.91 9.41
N TYR A 137 -12.78 8.45 8.27
CA TYR A 137 -13.32 9.79 8.19
C TYR A 137 -14.83 9.80 8.41
N HIS A 138 -15.31 10.75 9.22
CA HIS A 138 -16.73 11.10 9.31
C HIS A 138 -17.21 11.75 8.00
N ILE A 139 -18.51 11.69 7.69
CA ILE A 139 -19.06 12.27 6.45
C ILE A 139 -18.75 13.77 6.31
N ASN A 140 -18.80 14.53 7.41
CA ASN A 140 -18.47 15.95 7.40
C ASN A 140 -17.00 16.19 6.99
N GLN A 141 -16.07 15.34 7.44
CA GLN A 141 -14.66 15.42 7.04
C GLN A 141 -14.51 15.11 5.52
N ILE A 142 -15.27 14.15 4.99
CA ILE A 142 -15.26 13.88 3.54
C ILE A 142 -15.80 15.09 2.75
N GLN A 143 -16.85 15.74 3.24
CA GLN A 143 -17.40 16.95 2.62
C GLN A 143 -16.39 18.11 2.68
N GLU A 144 -15.72 18.29 3.82
CA GLU A 144 -14.66 19.29 4.00
C GLU A 144 -13.48 19.03 3.06
N ILE A 145 -13.02 17.77 2.94
CA ILE A 145 -11.96 17.39 2.00
C ILE A 145 -12.36 17.71 0.56
N LEU A 146 -13.59 17.36 0.16
CA LEU A 146 -14.10 17.64 -1.18
C LEU A 146 -14.20 19.14 -1.44
N ALA A 147 -14.64 19.93 -0.46
CA ALA A 147 -14.70 21.39 -0.55
C ALA A 147 -13.31 22.04 -0.60
N ALA A 148 -12.32 21.42 0.03
CA ALA A 148 -10.92 21.88 0.01
C ALA A 148 -10.16 21.51 -1.27
N CYS A 149 -10.73 20.69 -2.16
CA CYS A 149 -10.13 20.38 -3.45
C CYS A 149 -10.02 21.65 -4.30
N ASN A 150 -8.88 21.80 -5.00
CA ASN A 150 -8.66 22.96 -5.85
C ASN A 150 -9.50 22.85 -7.15
N PRO A 151 -10.43 23.77 -7.44
CA PRO A 151 -11.23 23.72 -8.67
C PRO A 151 -10.41 23.76 -9.96
N ARG A 152 -9.17 24.29 -9.90
CA ARG A 152 -8.22 24.28 -11.03
C ARG A 152 -7.53 22.93 -11.23
N LEU A 153 -7.66 22.01 -10.25
CA LEU A 153 -7.09 20.68 -10.26
C LEU A 153 -8.21 19.63 -10.11
N PRO A 154 -9.08 19.47 -11.09
CA PRO A 154 -10.26 18.58 -10.99
C PRO A 154 -9.92 17.13 -10.69
N GLN A 155 -8.70 16.70 -10.98
CA GLN A 155 -8.17 15.38 -10.60
C GLN A 155 -8.06 15.21 -9.08
N GLU A 156 -7.92 16.28 -8.26
CA GLU A 156 -7.91 16.16 -6.79
C GLU A 156 -9.27 15.67 -6.28
N GLU A 157 -10.33 16.32 -6.71
CA GLU A 157 -11.70 15.94 -6.33
C GLU A 157 -12.04 14.53 -6.84
N LEU A 158 -11.68 14.23 -8.09
CA LEU A 158 -11.94 12.92 -8.67
C LEU A 158 -11.20 11.81 -7.92
N ALA A 159 -9.92 12.00 -7.57
CA ALA A 159 -9.14 11.03 -6.79
C ALA A 159 -9.80 10.74 -5.43
N VAL A 160 -10.22 11.78 -4.70
CA VAL A 160 -10.94 11.64 -3.43
C VAL A 160 -12.24 10.85 -3.60
N ARG A 161 -13.04 11.21 -4.60
CA ARG A 161 -14.32 10.52 -4.89
C ARG A 161 -14.12 9.05 -5.25
N ILE A 162 -13.11 8.73 -6.06
CA ILE A 162 -12.79 7.34 -6.41
C ILE A 162 -12.34 6.58 -5.16
N LEU A 163 -11.42 7.13 -4.37
CA LEU A 163 -10.90 6.45 -3.18
C LEU A 163 -12.01 6.16 -2.16
N VAL A 164 -12.87 7.15 -1.85
CA VAL A 164 -13.94 6.96 -0.88
C VAL A 164 -15.09 6.12 -1.43
N GLY A 165 -15.40 6.24 -2.73
CA GLY A 165 -16.56 5.57 -3.35
C GLY A 165 -16.30 4.12 -3.77
N SER A 166 -15.03 3.72 -3.87
CA SER A 166 -14.66 2.36 -4.33
C SER A 166 -13.76 1.60 -3.34
N GLY A 167 -13.11 2.30 -2.41
CA GLY A 167 -12.18 1.68 -1.45
C GLY A 167 -10.95 1.02 -2.08
N ILE A 168 -10.60 1.35 -3.31
CA ILE A 168 -9.41 0.81 -3.98
C ILE A 168 -8.13 1.29 -3.30
N ARG A 169 -7.01 0.60 -3.58
CA ARG A 169 -5.70 1.00 -3.09
C ARG A 169 -5.16 2.19 -3.88
N GLU A 170 -4.26 2.92 -3.28
CA GLU A 170 -3.55 4.02 -3.95
C GLU A 170 -2.85 3.58 -5.24
N SER A 171 -2.15 2.45 -5.21
CA SER A 171 -1.51 1.87 -6.40
C SER A 171 -2.51 1.51 -7.49
N GLU A 172 -3.70 1.05 -7.10
CA GLU A 172 -4.79 0.73 -8.03
C GLU A 172 -5.41 2.01 -8.62
N LEU A 173 -5.53 3.08 -7.83
CA LEU A 173 -5.94 4.39 -8.33
C LEU A 173 -4.97 4.92 -9.40
N CYS A 174 -3.66 4.82 -9.17
CA CYS A 174 -2.64 5.18 -10.15
C CYS A 174 -2.73 4.34 -11.43
N GLY A 175 -3.14 3.09 -11.32
CA GLY A 175 -3.26 2.16 -12.43
C GLY A 175 -4.59 2.20 -13.19
N LEU A 176 -5.59 2.98 -12.73
CA LEU A 176 -6.84 3.14 -13.47
C LEU A 176 -6.58 3.80 -14.83
N ALA A 177 -7.22 3.28 -15.86
CA ALA A 177 -7.10 3.76 -17.23
C ALA A 177 -8.44 4.18 -17.83
N SER A 178 -8.42 5.24 -18.63
CA SER A 178 -9.54 5.63 -19.50
C SER A 178 -9.76 4.57 -20.57
N VAL A 179 -8.65 4.05 -21.13
CA VAL A 179 -8.61 2.86 -22.01
C VAL A 179 -7.46 2.01 -21.53
N GLY A 180 -7.73 0.76 -21.17
CA GLY A 180 -6.68 -0.18 -20.73
C GLY A 180 -5.84 -0.71 -21.90
N PRO A 181 -4.75 -1.45 -21.61
CA PRO A 181 -3.91 -2.06 -22.64
C PRO A 181 -4.67 -3.05 -23.55
N ASP A 182 -5.78 -3.58 -23.10
CA ASP A 182 -6.70 -4.47 -23.84
C ASP A 182 -7.75 -3.72 -24.67
N GLY A 183 -7.66 -2.39 -24.76
CA GLY A 183 -8.62 -1.55 -25.49
C GLY A 183 -9.93 -1.27 -24.73
N LEU A 184 -10.09 -1.78 -23.51
CA LEU A 184 -11.32 -1.61 -22.72
C LEU A 184 -11.11 -0.56 -21.61
N ALA A 185 -12.14 0.28 -21.38
CA ALA A 185 -12.13 1.21 -20.25
C ALA A 185 -12.20 0.49 -18.91
N ASP A 186 -11.59 1.07 -17.87
CA ASP A 186 -11.74 0.57 -16.50
C ASP A 186 -13.08 0.99 -15.87
N LEU A 187 -13.71 2.05 -16.36
CA LEU A 187 -15.10 2.37 -16.05
C LEU A 187 -16.03 1.50 -16.92
N MET A 188 -16.67 0.52 -16.31
CA MET A 188 -17.58 -0.41 -16.98
C MET A 188 -19.02 0.08 -16.87
N LEU A 189 -19.60 0.40 -18.02
CA LEU A 189 -20.99 0.88 -18.13
C LEU A 189 -21.92 -0.18 -18.71
N ASP A 190 -21.41 -1.29 -19.20
CA ASP A 190 -22.18 -2.35 -19.88
C ASP A 190 -23.25 -2.99 -19.00
N SER A 191 -23.19 -2.74 -17.71
CA SER A 191 -24.18 -3.15 -16.74
C SER A 191 -25.22 -2.05 -16.40
N VAL A 192 -25.19 -0.91 -17.10
CA VAL A 192 -26.17 0.18 -16.88
C VAL A 192 -27.60 -0.30 -17.14
N GLU A 193 -27.83 -1.15 -18.16
CA GLU A 193 -29.13 -1.80 -18.41
C GLU A 193 -29.61 -2.65 -17.22
N ARG A 194 -28.67 -3.13 -16.38
CA ARG A 194 -28.95 -3.84 -15.12
C ARG A 194 -28.84 -2.95 -13.89
N GLY A 195 -28.72 -1.62 -14.05
CA GLY A 195 -28.57 -0.66 -12.96
C GLY A 195 -27.23 -0.78 -12.21
N ARG A 196 -26.21 -1.42 -12.78
CA ARG A 196 -24.90 -1.65 -12.14
C ARG A 196 -23.80 -0.91 -12.92
N VAL A 197 -23.03 -0.12 -12.21
CA VAL A 197 -21.82 0.54 -12.73
C VAL A 197 -20.67 0.05 -11.89
N GLU A 198 -19.57 -0.31 -12.53
CA GLU A 198 -18.44 -0.93 -11.86
C GLU A 198 -17.10 -0.33 -12.33
N LEU A 199 -16.12 -0.32 -11.45
CA LEU A 199 -14.70 -0.11 -11.78
C LEU A 199 -14.01 -1.45 -11.92
N ARG A 200 -13.32 -1.66 -13.03
CA ARG A 200 -12.43 -2.77 -13.25
C ARG A 200 -11.05 -2.44 -12.67
N ILE A 201 -10.61 -3.26 -11.75
CA ILE A 201 -9.25 -3.18 -11.21
C ILE A 201 -8.45 -4.31 -11.84
N ARG A 202 -7.57 -3.95 -12.76
CA ARG A 202 -6.75 -4.93 -13.49
C ARG A 202 -5.62 -5.45 -12.62
N TRP A 203 -5.16 -6.67 -12.91
CA TRP A 203 -4.04 -7.29 -12.22
C TRP A 203 -2.71 -6.55 -12.46
N ASP A 204 -2.54 -5.95 -13.64
CA ASP A 204 -1.37 -5.15 -14.06
C ASP A 204 -1.41 -3.70 -13.56
N ALA A 205 -2.53 -3.28 -13.01
CA ALA A 205 -2.77 -1.92 -12.51
C ALA A 205 -2.52 -1.78 -10.99
N GLY A 206 -1.50 -2.44 -10.45
CA GLY A 206 -1.13 -2.34 -9.04
C GLY A 206 -2.01 -3.18 -8.08
N ALA A 207 -2.81 -4.10 -8.60
CA ALA A 207 -3.57 -5.03 -7.78
C ALA A 207 -2.63 -6.01 -7.05
N LYS A 208 -2.64 -5.97 -5.72
CA LYS A 208 -1.83 -6.87 -4.90
C LYS A 208 -2.27 -8.32 -5.11
N GLY A 209 -1.32 -9.20 -5.47
CA GLY A 209 -1.58 -10.63 -5.67
C GLY A 209 -2.07 -11.00 -7.06
N GLY A 210 -1.92 -10.13 -8.07
CA GLY A 210 -2.12 -10.46 -9.49
C GLY A 210 -3.54 -10.88 -9.87
N LYS A 211 -4.59 -10.44 -9.15
CA LYS A 211 -5.98 -10.79 -9.42
C LYS A 211 -6.79 -9.56 -9.81
N SER A 212 -7.38 -9.60 -11.00
CA SER A 212 -8.36 -8.61 -11.41
C SER A 212 -9.66 -8.75 -10.63
N ARG A 213 -10.38 -7.65 -10.43
CA ARG A 213 -11.70 -7.64 -9.80
C ARG A 213 -12.53 -6.48 -10.29
N ARG A 214 -13.83 -6.54 -10.00
CA ARG A 214 -14.78 -5.46 -10.24
C ARG A 214 -15.27 -4.90 -8.92
N VAL A 215 -15.39 -3.56 -8.86
CA VAL A 215 -15.87 -2.85 -7.68
C VAL A 215 -17.10 -2.04 -8.09
N PRO A 216 -18.27 -2.31 -7.49
CA PRO A 216 -19.46 -1.53 -7.79
C PRO A 216 -19.30 -0.11 -7.27
N ILE A 217 -19.69 0.86 -8.10
CA ILE A 217 -19.66 2.30 -7.80
C ILE A 217 -21.02 2.94 -8.03
N THR A 218 -21.22 4.12 -7.45
CA THR A 218 -22.47 4.87 -7.66
C THR A 218 -22.52 5.49 -9.06
N PRO A 219 -23.73 5.67 -9.64
CA PRO A 219 -23.89 6.42 -10.89
C PRO A 219 -23.31 7.85 -10.82
N LYS A 220 -23.37 8.49 -9.63
CA LYS A 220 -22.77 9.83 -9.40
C LYS A 220 -21.24 9.79 -9.59
N LEU A 221 -20.57 8.75 -9.08
CA LEU A 221 -19.13 8.59 -9.27
C LEU A 221 -18.79 8.32 -10.74
N ALA A 222 -19.56 7.46 -11.40
CA ALA A 222 -19.37 7.20 -12.83
C ALA A 222 -19.53 8.47 -13.68
N ALA A 223 -20.55 9.29 -13.38
CA ALA A 223 -20.75 10.57 -14.04
C ALA A 223 -19.60 11.56 -13.78
N ALA A 224 -19.02 11.55 -12.56
CA ALA A 224 -17.84 12.36 -12.24
C ALA A 224 -16.60 11.92 -13.04
N ILE A 225 -16.36 10.62 -13.17
CA ILE A 225 -15.28 10.07 -14.01
C ILE A 225 -15.46 10.50 -15.45
N LYS A 226 -16.64 10.29 -16.04
CA LYS A 226 -16.93 10.68 -17.43
C LYS A 226 -16.79 12.18 -17.67
N ARG A 227 -17.24 13.00 -16.72
CA ARG A 227 -17.09 14.46 -16.81
C ARG A 227 -15.61 14.84 -16.82
N TYR A 228 -14.80 14.22 -15.98
CA TYR A 228 -13.35 14.45 -15.97
C TYR A 228 -12.73 14.05 -17.31
N GLU A 229 -13.01 12.85 -17.81
CA GLU A 229 -12.50 12.37 -19.10
C GLU A 229 -12.87 13.30 -20.26
N GLY A 230 -14.11 13.75 -20.33
CA GLY A 230 -14.61 14.53 -21.47
C GLY A 230 -14.32 16.03 -21.39
N ARG A 231 -14.03 16.59 -20.19
CA ARG A 231 -13.93 18.05 -20.02
C ARG A 231 -12.64 18.54 -19.38
N HIS A 232 -11.97 17.70 -18.63
CA HIS A 232 -10.88 18.13 -17.75
C HIS A 232 -9.58 17.33 -17.90
N ARG A 233 -9.67 16.12 -18.44
CA ARG A 233 -8.49 15.32 -18.66
C ARG A 233 -7.66 15.94 -19.78
N PRO A 234 -6.37 16.27 -19.53
CA PRO A 234 -5.49 16.79 -20.58
C PRO A 234 -5.36 15.82 -21.74
N GLU A 235 -5.19 16.34 -22.96
CA GLU A 235 -4.79 15.54 -24.11
C GLU A 235 -3.42 14.91 -23.85
N THR A 236 -3.31 13.61 -24.04
CA THR A 236 -2.09 12.84 -23.77
C THR A 236 -2.16 11.48 -24.47
N SER A 237 -0.99 10.93 -24.80
CA SER A 237 -0.86 9.55 -25.28
C SER A 237 -0.94 8.51 -24.14
N HIS A 238 -0.93 8.94 -22.88
CA HIS A 238 -1.02 8.03 -21.75
C HIS A 238 -2.44 7.49 -21.57
N LEU A 239 -2.54 6.20 -21.26
CA LEU A 239 -3.82 5.53 -21.04
C LEU A 239 -4.39 5.75 -19.63
N ALA A 240 -3.59 6.21 -18.68
CA ALA A 240 -4.00 6.43 -17.29
C ALA A 240 -5.20 7.38 -17.18
N LEU A 241 -6.12 7.10 -16.27
CA LEU A 241 -7.27 7.95 -15.99
C LEU A 241 -6.84 9.31 -15.42
N LEU A 242 -6.04 9.29 -14.34
CA LEU A 242 -5.57 10.50 -13.68
C LEU A 242 -4.27 11.00 -14.31
N ILE A 243 -4.36 12.20 -14.89
CA ILE A 243 -3.25 12.88 -15.56
C ILE A 243 -2.98 14.20 -14.84
N ASN A 244 -1.71 14.53 -14.63
CA ASN A 244 -1.30 15.79 -14.04
C ASN A 244 -1.27 16.93 -15.10
N GLU A 245 -0.99 18.14 -14.65
CA GLU A 245 -0.95 19.35 -15.50
C GLU A 245 0.13 19.29 -16.58
N LEU A 246 1.14 18.40 -16.43
CA LEU A 246 2.21 18.17 -17.41
C LEU A 246 1.86 17.05 -18.41
N GLY A 247 0.62 16.56 -18.43
CA GLY A 247 0.19 15.47 -19.29
C GLY A 247 0.72 14.08 -18.88
N ARG A 248 1.25 13.91 -17.64
CA ARG A 248 1.83 12.66 -17.16
C ARG A 248 0.90 11.95 -16.18
N PRO A 249 0.92 10.60 -16.12
CA PRO A 249 0.18 9.85 -15.13
C PRO A 249 0.59 10.19 -13.70
N TYR A 250 -0.38 10.17 -12.78
CA TYR A 250 -0.07 10.21 -11.36
C TYR A 250 0.54 8.89 -10.92
N GLY A 251 1.76 8.95 -10.37
CA GLY A 251 2.33 7.87 -9.57
C GLY A 251 2.02 8.05 -8.09
N ARG A 252 2.44 7.09 -7.28
CA ARG A 252 2.24 7.09 -5.83
C ARG A 252 2.70 8.40 -5.16
N PHE A 253 3.90 8.88 -5.44
CA PHE A 253 4.40 10.14 -4.89
C PHE A 253 3.52 11.34 -5.25
N GLY A 254 2.92 11.32 -6.44
CA GLY A 254 1.98 12.37 -6.87
C GLY A 254 0.68 12.34 -6.08
N ILE A 255 0.15 11.16 -5.78
CA ILE A 255 -1.03 10.98 -4.92
C ILE A 255 -0.70 11.34 -3.47
N ASP A 256 0.43 10.89 -2.92
CA ASP A 256 0.86 11.28 -1.57
C ASP A 256 0.98 12.82 -1.46
N ALA A 257 1.61 13.49 -2.42
CA ALA A 257 1.71 14.95 -2.44
C ALA A 257 0.33 15.64 -2.55
N MET A 258 -0.62 15.03 -3.26
CA MET A 258 -2.00 15.49 -3.33
C MET A 258 -2.67 15.38 -1.94
N MET A 259 -2.53 14.25 -1.27
CA MET A 259 -3.06 14.06 0.09
C MET A 259 -2.44 15.05 1.08
N ASP A 260 -1.15 15.31 0.98
CA ASP A 260 -0.45 16.29 1.84
C ASP A 260 -0.96 17.73 1.61
N ARG A 261 -1.27 18.10 0.37
CA ARG A 261 -1.90 19.40 0.07
C ARG A 261 -3.28 19.52 0.71
N LEU A 262 -4.11 18.49 0.56
CA LEU A 262 -5.45 18.44 1.18
C LEU A 262 -5.35 18.46 2.71
N GLN A 263 -4.43 17.70 3.31
CA GLN A 263 -4.19 17.72 4.74
C GLN A 263 -3.83 19.12 5.26
N ARG A 264 -2.98 19.87 4.54
CA ARG A 264 -2.63 21.25 4.93
C ARG A 264 -3.83 22.20 4.85
N ARG A 265 -4.74 22.01 3.87
CA ARG A 265 -5.95 22.84 3.73
C ARG A 265 -7.00 22.53 4.78
N CYS A 266 -7.18 21.27 5.14
CA CYS A 266 -8.19 20.83 6.11
C CYS A 266 -7.69 20.83 7.56
N GLY A 267 -6.38 20.88 7.83
CA GLY A 267 -5.81 20.90 9.19
C GLY A 267 -5.81 19.55 9.92
N PHE A 268 -6.26 18.45 9.32
CA PHE A 268 -6.22 17.11 9.89
C PHE A 268 -5.59 16.10 8.94
N ARG A 269 -5.21 14.95 9.48
CA ARG A 269 -4.48 13.93 8.74
C ARG A 269 -5.31 13.31 7.62
N ILE A 270 -4.80 13.41 6.38
CA ILE A 270 -5.42 12.83 5.19
C ILE A 270 -4.40 11.92 4.47
N HIS A 271 -4.81 10.71 4.13
CA HIS A 271 -4.01 9.76 3.36
C HIS A 271 -4.91 8.77 2.63
N ALA A 272 -4.46 8.27 1.49
CA ALA A 272 -5.24 7.39 0.60
C ALA A 272 -5.82 6.15 1.33
N HIS A 273 -5.04 5.55 2.23
CA HIS A 273 -5.48 4.36 2.97
C HIS A 273 -6.62 4.65 3.98
N GLY A 274 -6.73 5.89 4.47
CA GLY A 274 -7.84 6.33 5.32
C GLY A 274 -9.18 6.29 4.59
N PHE A 275 -9.23 6.68 3.33
CA PHE A 275 -10.46 6.56 2.52
C PHE A 275 -10.87 5.11 2.33
N ARG A 276 -9.91 4.22 2.13
CA ARG A 276 -10.17 2.78 2.02
C ARG A 276 -10.72 2.18 3.32
N HIS A 277 -10.21 2.61 4.47
CA HIS A 277 -10.77 2.22 5.77
C HIS A 277 -12.18 2.75 5.96
N THR A 278 -12.41 4.00 5.57
CA THR A 278 -13.73 4.64 5.59
C THR A 278 -14.72 3.87 4.71
N PHE A 279 -14.35 3.60 3.44
CA PHE A 279 -15.17 2.79 2.55
C PHE A 279 -15.59 1.46 3.18
N ALA A 280 -14.63 0.71 3.71
CA ALA A 280 -14.90 -0.61 4.27
C ALA A 280 -15.83 -0.56 5.49
N THR A 281 -15.61 0.42 6.39
CA THR A 281 -16.45 0.60 7.57
C THR A 281 -17.88 1.03 7.18
N VAL A 282 -18.00 2.01 6.29
CA VAL A 282 -19.29 2.50 5.83
C VAL A 282 -20.04 1.46 4.98
N ALA A 283 -19.36 0.75 4.09
CA ALA A 283 -19.98 -0.32 3.31
C ALA A 283 -20.58 -1.40 4.24
N THR A 284 -19.91 -1.71 5.34
CA THR A 284 -20.45 -2.60 6.39
C THR A 284 -21.70 -1.99 7.02
N GLN A 285 -21.70 -0.70 7.38
CA GLN A 285 -22.89 0.00 7.92
C GLN A 285 -24.03 0.07 6.90
N LEU A 286 -23.71 0.12 5.59
CA LEU A 286 -24.67 0.06 4.50
C LEU A 286 -25.16 -1.36 4.17
N GLY A 287 -24.76 -2.34 4.98
CA GLY A 287 -25.26 -3.72 4.91
C GLY A 287 -24.52 -4.63 3.92
N TRP A 288 -23.31 -4.25 3.48
CA TRP A 288 -22.50 -5.18 2.70
C TRP A 288 -22.14 -6.40 3.55
N ASN A 289 -22.40 -7.58 3.01
CA ASN A 289 -21.93 -8.79 3.65
C ASN A 289 -20.41 -8.92 3.48
N PHE A 290 -19.84 -9.80 4.28
CA PHE A 290 -18.41 -9.99 4.37
C PHE A 290 -17.77 -10.43 3.04
N GLU A 291 -18.40 -11.32 2.29
CA GLU A 291 -17.88 -11.82 1.02
C GLU A 291 -17.85 -10.72 -0.06
N ARG A 292 -18.89 -9.91 -0.13
CA ARG A 292 -18.94 -8.77 -1.04
C ARG A 292 -17.88 -7.75 -0.73
N LEU A 293 -17.69 -7.43 0.56
CA LEU A 293 -16.64 -6.51 0.99
C LEU A 293 -15.26 -7.06 0.68
N ARG A 294 -15.02 -8.35 0.95
CA ARG A 294 -13.78 -9.04 0.64
C ARG A 294 -13.45 -8.98 -0.86
N ALA A 295 -14.42 -9.31 -1.69
CA ALA A 295 -14.26 -9.29 -3.14
C ALA A 295 -13.93 -7.89 -3.66
N ALA A 296 -14.67 -6.86 -3.25
CA ALA A 296 -14.44 -5.48 -3.68
C ALA A 296 -13.10 -4.94 -3.22
N MET A 297 -12.70 -5.21 -1.99
CA MET A 297 -11.42 -4.75 -1.45
C MET A 297 -10.22 -5.57 -1.92
N GLY A 298 -10.41 -6.74 -2.49
CA GLY A 298 -9.30 -7.64 -2.88
C GLY A 298 -8.44 -8.03 -1.67
N HIS A 299 -9.08 -8.38 -0.54
CA HIS A 299 -8.41 -8.88 0.66
C HIS A 299 -8.42 -10.41 0.66
N ALA A 300 -7.25 -10.98 0.97
CA ALA A 300 -7.13 -12.43 1.16
C ALA A 300 -7.46 -12.85 2.61
N ASP A 301 -7.24 -11.95 3.59
CA ASP A 301 -7.32 -12.27 5.02
C ASP A 301 -8.62 -11.78 5.65
N TYR A 302 -9.33 -12.72 6.25
CA TYR A 302 -10.57 -12.53 7.01
C TYR A 302 -10.37 -11.62 8.24
N LYS A 303 -9.24 -11.77 8.95
CA LYS A 303 -8.94 -10.99 10.16
C LYS A 303 -8.90 -9.47 9.93
N VAL A 304 -8.44 -9.06 8.75
CA VAL A 304 -8.40 -7.64 8.38
C VAL A 304 -9.80 -7.06 8.30
N LEU A 305 -10.76 -7.83 7.81
CA LEU A 305 -12.13 -7.38 7.63
C LEU A 305 -12.94 -7.35 8.94
N GLN A 306 -12.65 -8.23 9.89
CA GLN A 306 -13.29 -8.21 11.22
C GLN A 306 -13.10 -6.85 11.92
N ARG A 307 -11.98 -6.16 11.69
CA ARG A 307 -11.73 -4.83 12.22
C ARG A 307 -12.76 -3.81 11.73
N TYR A 308 -13.18 -3.91 10.46
CA TYR A 308 -14.18 -3.00 9.91
C TYR A 308 -15.59 -3.26 10.46
N VAL A 309 -15.92 -4.51 10.73
CA VAL A 309 -17.19 -4.86 11.41
C VAL A 309 -17.23 -4.21 12.79
N ARG A 310 -16.15 -4.33 13.58
CA ARG A 310 -16.05 -3.67 14.88
C ARG A 310 -16.18 -2.15 14.76
N LEU A 311 -15.42 -1.53 13.86
CA LEU A 311 -15.50 -0.09 13.65
C LEU A 311 -16.87 0.38 13.19
N ALA A 312 -17.57 -0.42 12.40
CA ALA A 312 -18.93 -0.11 11.93
C ALA A 312 -19.96 -0.10 13.06
N THR A 313 -19.74 -0.88 14.13
CA THR A 313 -20.59 -0.89 15.33
C THR A 313 -20.21 0.20 16.33
N GLU A 314 -18.91 0.51 16.45
CA GLU A 314 -18.40 1.41 17.46
C GLU A 314 -18.37 2.88 17.05
N ARG A 315 -18.41 3.17 15.72
CA ARG A 315 -18.23 4.52 15.19
C ARG A 315 -19.49 5.09 14.56
N ASP A 316 -19.89 6.28 15.01
CA ASP A 316 -20.80 7.12 14.25
C ASP A 316 -20.01 7.84 13.15
N LEU A 317 -20.33 7.55 11.88
CA LEU A 317 -19.70 8.17 10.72
C LEU A 317 -20.64 9.16 10.01
N GLY A 318 -21.81 9.44 10.63
CA GLY A 318 -22.82 10.35 10.10
C GLY A 318 -23.96 9.65 9.38
N PRO A 319 -24.96 10.43 8.94
CA PRO A 319 -26.21 9.89 8.41
C PRO A 319 -26.05 9.00 7.20
N ARG A 320 -26.62 7.79 7.25
CA ARG A 320 -26.59 6.77 6.19
C ARG A 320 -26.94 7.34 4.81
N ARG A 321 -27.94 8.21 4.73
CA ARG A 321 -28.39 8.80 3.47
C ARG A 321 -27.29 9.60 2.74
N GLN A 322 -26.42 10.27 3.47
CA GLN A 322 -25.32 11.04 2.86
C GLN A 322 -24.26 10.13 2.26
N TRP A 323 -24.05 8.95 2.86
CA TRP A 323 -23.09 7.97 2.36
C TRP A 323 -23.57 7.24 1.10
N THR A 324 -24.88 7.06 0.91
CA THR A 324 -25.40 6.39 -0.30
C THR A 324 -25.15 7.17 -1.58
N ASP A 325 -24.82 8.45 -1.48
CA ASP A 325 -24.37 9.26 -2.62
C ASP A 325 -22.94 8.93 -3.05
N LEU A 326 -22.13 8.42 -2.14
CA LEU A 326 -20.72 8.10 -2.37
C LEU A 326 -20.45 6.60 -2.52
N ILE A 327 -21.13 5.76 -1.75
CA ILE A 327 -20.91 4.32 -1.67
C ILE A 327 -22.22 3.59 -1.99
N VAL A 328 -22.15 2.58 -2.84
CA VAL A 328 -23.31 1.76 -3.21
C VAL A 328 -23.82 1.01 -1.97
N ALA A 329 -25.09 1.23 -1.61
CA ALA A 329 -25.75 0.45 -0.57
C ALA A 329 -26.00 -1.01 -1.02
N ASN A 330 -26.14 -1.94 -0.06
CA ASN A 330 -26.58 -3.29 -0.40
C ASN A 330 -28.08 -3.27 -0.74
N PRO A 331 -28.49 -3.66 -1.95
CA PRO A 331 -29.92 -3.65 -2.33
C PRO A 331 -30.80 -4.59 -1.48
N ALA A 332 -30.20 -5.56 -0.78
CA ALA A 332 -30.97 -6.55 0.01
C ALA A 332 -31.55 -6.03 1.34
N ILE A 333 -31.26 -4.78 1.75
CA ILE A 333 -31.72 -4.21 3.03
C ILE A 333 -32.73 -3.04 2.82
N GLY A 334 -33.08 -2.75 1.59
CA GLY A 334 -33.97 -1.62 1.24
C GLY A 334 -35.44 -2.00 1.00
N SER A 335 -35.83 -3.24 1.30
CA SER A 335 -37.23 -3.72 1.12
C SER A 335 -37.68 -4.48 2.36
N LEU A 336 -37.77 -3.80 3.48
CA LEU A 336 -38.66 -4.15 4.61
C LEU A 336 -39.33 -2.87 5.11
#